data_c3c71da85213db0eac8b4575baf6cbb6
#
_entry.id   c3c71da85213db0eac8b4575baf6cbb6
#
_cell.length_a   1.000
_cell.length_b   1.000
_cell.length_c   1.000
_cell.angle_alpha   90.00
_cell.angle_beta   90.00
_cell.angle_gamma   90.00
#
_symmetry.space_group_name_H-M   'P 1'
#
loop_
_entity.id
_entity.type
_entity.pdbx_description
1 polymer ?
#
loop_
_entity_poly.entity_id
_entity_poly.type
_entity_poly.pdbx_seq_one_letter_code
_entity_poly.pdbx_strand_id
1 'polypeptide(L)'
;IEQFRSPSLGELYTRRFSERLVDYHAEIFRSLIAAGVIYGGDTNALALMYVAPVITLIGVCDRQPERETECLEKLKSHVKQFYSMVHISVGNAR
;
A
#
# COMPACT_ATOMS: atom_id res chain seq x y z
N ILE A 1 0.26 -0.01 34.39
CA ILE A 1 0.33 -1.19 33.56
C ILE A 1 0.38 -0.77 32.09
N GLU A 2 1.40 -1.19 31.40
CA GLU A 2 1.67 -0.73 30.03
C GLU A 2 0.56 -1.07 29.06
N GLN A 3 -0.06 -2.21 29.21
CA GLN A 3 -1.08 -2.66 28.28
C GLN A 3 -2.30 -1.77 28.23
N PHE A 4 -2.49 -0.92 29.23
CA PHE A 4 -3.64 -0.02 29.28
C PHE A 4 -3.27 1.42 28.97
N ARG A 5 -2.04 1.65 28.56
CA ARG A 5 -1.61 3.00 28.21
C ARG A 5 -2.36 3.48 26.97
N SER A 6 -2.82 4.71 27.01
CA SER A 6 -3.45 5.32 25.86
C SER A 6 -2.42 5.54 24.76
N PRO A 7 -2.79 5.34 23.48
CA PRO A 7 -1.88 5.64 22.39
C PRO A 7 -1.61 7.14 22.34
N SER A 8 -0.42 7.48 21.86
CA SER A 8 -0.05 8.87 21.68
C SER A 8 -0.84 9.46 20.51
N LEU A 9 -0.86 10.79 20.42
CA LEU A 9 -1.50 11.48 19.32
C LEU A 9 -0.86 11.11 18.00
N GLY A 10 0.48 10.99 17.97
CA GLY A 10 1.19 10.57 16.78
C GLY A 10 0.81 9.18 16.33
N GLU A 11 0.64 8.25 17.29
CA GLU A 11 0.21 6.90 16.95
C GLU A 11 -1.20 6.89 16.37
N LEU A 12 -2.10 7.71 16.89
CA LEU A 12 -3.45 7.82 16.37
C LEU A 12 -3.47 8.38 14.96
N TYR A 13 -2.66 9.40 14.71
CA TYR A 13 -2.54 9.96 13.37
C TYR A 13 -2.01 8.94 12.37
N THR A 14 -0.97 8.20 12.75
CA THR A 14 -0.38 7.18 11.88
C THR A 14 -1.39 6.11 11.55
N ARG A 15 -2.13 5.65 12.56
CA ARG A 15 -3.16 4.63 12.34
C ARG A 15 -4.23 5.12 11.39
N ARG A 16 -4.74 6.33 11.62
CA ARG A 16 -5.79 6.90 10.79
C ARG A 16 -5.32 7.10 9.36
N PHE A 17 -4.10 7.59 9.19
CA PHE A 17 -3.51 7.77 7.88
C PHE A 17 -3.42 6.44 7.13
N SER A 18 -2.94 5.40 7.81
CA SER A 18 -2.79 4.08 7.20
C SER A 18 -4.13 3.50 6.76
N GLU A 19 -5.15 3.60 7.63
CA GLU A 19 -6.47 3.09 7.32
C GLU A 19 -7.09 3.82 6.14
N ARG A 20 -6.96 5.13 6.10
CA ARG A 20 -7.49 5.92 4.99
C ARG A 20 -6.79 5.60 3.68
N LEU A 21 -5.49 5.35 3.75
CA LEU A 21 -4.73 5.03 2.55
C LEU A 21 -5.17 3.68 1.98
N VAL A 22 -5.42 2.70 2.85
CA VAL A 22 -5.93 1.39 2.42
C VAL A 22 -7.31 1.55 1.81
N ASP A 23 -8.21 2.29 2.47
CA ASP A 23 -9.57 2.49 1.96
C ASP A 23 -9.57 3.20 0.61
N TYR A 24 -8.74 4.21 0.47
CA TYR A 24 -8.61 4.96 -0.76
C TYR A 24 -8.16 4.05 -1.92
N HIS A 25 -7.16 3.22 -1.67
CA HIS A 25 -6.67 2.31 -2.70
C HIS A 25 -7.66 1.19 -3.00
N ALA A 26 -8.43 0.75 -2.00
CA ALA A 26 -9.46 -0.25 -2.25
C ALA A 26 -10.50 0.29 -3.24
N GLU A 27 -10.86 1.57 -3.14
CA GLU A 27 -11.78 2.17 -4.09
C GLU A 27 -11.18 2.26 -5.49
N ILE A 28 -9.90 2.64 -5.57
CA ILE A 28 -9.20 2.67 -6.86
C ILE A 28 -9.20 1.29 -7.49
N PHE A 29 -8.85 0.26 -6.71
CA PHE A 29 -8.78 -1.10 -7.25
C PHE A 29 -10.16 -1.60 -7.68
N ARG A 30 -11.21 -1.24 -6.95
CA ARG A 30 -12.58 -1.60 -7.35
C ARG A 30 -12.91 -1.02 -8.72
N SER A 31 -12.54 0.23 -8.94
CA SER A 31 -12.77 0.89 -10.23
C SER A 31 -11.95 0.23 -11.34
N LEU A 32 -10.71 -0.14 -11.06
CA LEU A 32 -9.84 -0.78 -12.05
C LEU A 32 -10.33 -2.19 -12.41
N ILE A 33 -10.85 -2.91 -11.43
CA ILE A 33 -11.45 -4.22 -11.68
C ILE A 33 -12.68 -4.07 -12.58
N ALA A 34 -13.53 -3.10 -12.25
CA ALA A 34 -14.75 -2.85 -13.05
C ALA A 34 -14.40 -2.45 -14.47
N ALA A 35 -13.27 -1.78 -14.67
CA ALA A 35 -12.82 -1.36 -16.00
C ALA A 35 -12.05 -2.46 -16.75
N GLY A 36 -11.81 -3.59 -16.11
CA GLY A 36 -11.10 -4.70 -16.74
C GLY A 36 -9.60 -4.50 -16.84
N VAL A 37 -9.05 -3.58 -16.05
CA VAL A 37 -7.61 -3.27 -16.09
C VAL A 37 -6.80 -4.23 -15.23
N ILE A 38 -7.36 -4.67 -14.10
CA ILE A 38 -6.69 -5.63 -13.22
C ILE A 38 -7.64 -6.79 -12.93
N TYR A 39 -7.04 -7.90 -12.45
CA TYR A 39 -7.82 -9.09 -12.10
C TYR A 39 -8.73 -8.81 -10.91
N GLY A 40 -9.89 -9.45 -10.89
CA GLY A 40 -10.83 -9.34 -9.80
C GLY A 40 -10.31 -10.00 -8.53
N GLY A 41 -10.88 -9.61 -7.40
CA GLY A 41 -10.49 -10.16 -6.12
C GLY A 41 -11.01 -9.29 -4.99
N ASP A 42 -10.57 -9.60 -3.78
CA ASP A 42 -10.91 -8.83 -2.59
C ASP A 42 -10.15 -7.50 -2.63
N THR A 43 -10.85 -6.41 -2.89
CA THR A 43 -10.21 -5.10 -3.06
C THR A 43 -9.56 -4.60 -1.78
N ASN A 44 -10.09 -4.95 -0.63
CA ASN A 44 -9.47 -4.56 0.64
C ASN A 44 -8.15 -5.30 0.83
N ALA A 45 -8.11 -6.59 0.50
CA ALA A 45 -6.88 -7.37 0.57
C ALA A 45 -5.83 -6.85 -0.40
N LEU A 46 -6.24 -6.53 -1.64
CA LEU A 46 -5.33 -5.97 -2.62
C LEU A 46 -4.75 -4.65 -2.15
N ALA A 47 -5.61 -3.79 -1.60
CA ALA A 47 -5.17 -2.50 -1.09
C ALA A 47 -4.17 -2.67 0.05
N LEU A 48 -4.45 -3.59 0.96
CA LEU A 48 -3.55 -3.85 2.07
C LEU A 48 -2.19 -4.35 1.58
N MET A 49 -2.20 -5.27 0.62
CA MET A 49 -0.95 -5.80 0.05
C MET A 49 -0.12 -4.71 -0.63
N TYR A 50 -0.79 -3.76 -1.26
CA TYR A 50 -0.11 -2.68 -1.95
C TYR A 50 0.42 -1.63 -0.97
N VAL A 51 -0.41 -1.23 -0.01
CA VAL A 51 -0.15 -0.08 0.84
C VAL A 51 0.81 -0.41 2.00
N ALA A 52 0.71 -1.61 2.58
CA ALA A 52 1.52 -1.95 3.74
C ALA A 52 3.03 -1.78 3.52
N PRO A 53 3.61 -2.29 2.43
CA PRO A 53 5.04 -2.05 2.18
C PRO A 53 5.38 -0.58 1.99
N VAL A 54 4.48 0.20 1.39
CA VAL A 54 4.69 1.63 1.19
C VAL A 54 4.81 2.32 2.54
N ILE A 55 3.89 2.03 3.45
CA ILE A 55 3.91 2.62 4.80
C ILE A 55 5.18 2.21 5.54
N THR A 56 5.59 0.94 5.40
CA THR A 56 6.81 0.45 6.03
C THR A 56 8.02 1.23 5.54
N LEU A 57 8.12 1.45 4.22
CA LEU A 57 9.24 2.18 3.64
C LEU A 57 9.25 3.64 4.06
N ILE A 58 8.09 4.27 4.13
CA ILE A 58 7.97 5.63 4.63
C ILE A 58 8.49 5.71 6.06
N GLY A 59 8.10 4.75 6.90
CA GLY A 59 8.56 4.71 8.28
C GLY A 59 10.08 4.57 8.40
N VAL A 60 10.67 3.73 7.55
CA VAL A 60 12.13 3.56 7.56
C VAL A 60 12.80 4.89 7.19
N CYS A 61 12.30 5.54 6.14
CA CYS A 61 12.88 6.81 5.69
C CYS A 61 12.76 7.91 6.74
N ASP A 62 11.62 7.94 7.44
CA ASP A 62 11.42 8.92 8.53
C ASP A 62 12.42 8.74 9.66
N ARG A 63 12.68 7.49 10.03
CA ARG A 63 13.60 7.20 11.13
C ARG A 63 15.06 7.27 10.71
N GLN A 64 15.35 7.00 9.45
CA GLN A 64 16.70 6.92 8.93
C GLN A 64 16.75 7.61 7.56
N PRO A 65 16.76 8.97 7.54
CA PRO A 65 16.72 9.71 6.27
C PRO A 65 17.87 9.39 5.33
N GLU A 66 18.99 8.92 5.87
CA GLU A 66 20.15 8.53 5.05
C GLU A 66 19.84 7.33 4.16
N ARG A 67 18.75 6.61 4.42
CA ARG A 67 18.34 5.45 3.63
C ARG A 67 17.32 5.78 2.54
N GLU A 68 17.15 7.06 2.25
CA GLU A 68 16.12 7.49 1.29
C GLU A 68 16.29 6.82 -0.08
N THR A 69 17.51 6.81 -0.61
CA THR A 69 17.77 6.21 -1.92
C THR A 69 17.40 4.73 -1.94
N GLU A 70 17.80 4.01 -0.91
CA GLU A 70 17.47 2.59 -0.77
C GLU A 70 15.97 2.38 -0.72
N CYS A 71 15.26 3.20 0.06
CA CYS A 71 13.82 3.09 0.21
C CYS A 71 13.09 3.39 -1.11
N LEU A 72 13.56 4.38 -1.85
CA LEU A 72 12.97 4.71 -3.15
C LEU A 72 13.14 3.57 -4.15
N GLU A 73 14.30 2.92 -4.15
CA GLU A 73 14.53 1.79 -5.04
C GLU A 73 13.59 0.63 -4.69
N LYS A 74 13.43 0.37 -3.40
CA LYS A 74 12.52 -0.68 -2.94
C LYS A 74 11.06 -0.35 -3.29
N LEU A 75 10.70 0.92 -3.17
CA LEU A 75 9.35 1.35 -3.52
C LEU A 75 9.08 1.15 -5.01
N LYS A 76 10.02 1.54 -5.86
CA LYS A 76 9.87 1.34 -7.30
C LYS A 76 9.72 -0.14 -7.64
N SER A 77 10.52 -0.97 -7.00
CA SER A 77 10.48 -2.42 -7.21
C SER A 77 9.12 -2.99 -6.79
N HIS A 78 8.62 -2.53 -5.65
CA HIS A 78 7.32 -2.97 -5.15
C HIS A 78 6.18 -2.59 -6.10
N VAL A 79 6.16 -1.35 -6.56
CA VAL A 79 5.13 -0.87 -7.47
C VAL A 79 5.14 -1.67 -8.76
N LYS A 80 6.33 -1.87 -9.31
CA LYS A 80 6.48 -2.62 -10.56
C LYS A 80 6.03 -4.07 -10.41
N GLN A 81 6.42 -4.71 -9.31
CA GLN A 81 6.06 -6.11 -9.06
C GLN A 81 4.56 -6.25 -8.86
N PHE A 82 3.97 -5.36 -8.07
CA PHE A 82 2.53 -5.41 -7.83
C PHE A 82 1.76 -5.23 -9.12
N TYR A 83 2.15 -4.24 -9.93
CA TYR A 83 1.53 -4.01 -11.23
C TYR A 83 1.60 -5.26 -12.10
N SER A 84 2.77 -5.89 -12.17
CA SER A 84 2.94 -7.12 -12.97
C SER A 84 2.00 -8.23 -12.54
N MET A 85 1.75 -8.32 -11.25
CA MET A 85 0.93 -9.40 -10.70
C MET A 85 -0.56 -9.21 -10.96
N VAL A 86 -1.03 -7.99 -10.99
CA VAL A 86 -2.47 -7.73 -11.05
C VAL A 86 -2.97 -7.25 -12.41
N HIS A 87 -2.09 -6.69 -13.21
CA HIS A 87 -2.48 -6.08 -14.48
C HIS A 87 -2.88 -7.14 -15.52
N ILE A 88 -3.99 -6.89 -16.19
CA ILE A 88 -4.43 -7.74 -17.30
C ILE A 88 -3.82 -7.21 -18.58
N SER A 89 -2.92 -7.97 -19.17
CA SER A 89 -2.33 -7.59 -20.44
C SER A 89 -3.33 -7.81 -21.56
N VAL A 90 -3.50 -6.82 -22.42
CA VAL A 90 -4.44 -6.92 -23.55
C VAL A 90 -4.08 -8.14 -24.41
N GLY A 91 -2.80 -8.37 -24.65
CA GLY A 91 -2.35 -9.51 -25.44
C GLY A 91 -2.65 -10.86 -24.78
N ASN A 92 -2.72 -10.89 -23.45
CA ASN A 92 -2.99 -12.12 -22.68
C ASN A 92 -4.44 -12.26 -22.28
N ALA A 93 -5.25 -11.28 -22.53
CA ALA A 93 -6.64 -11.29 -22.09
C ALA A 93 -7.54 -12.19 -22.93
N ARG A 94 -7.01 -12.78 -23.96
CA ARG A 94 -7.76 -13.66 -24.86
C ARG A 94 -7.66 -15.10 -24.53
#